data_2980a990a2e8da69122379e8e508c62a
#
_entry.id   2980a990a2e8da69122379e8e508c62a
#
_cell.length_a   1.000
_cell.length_b   1.000
_cell.length_c   1.000
_cell.angle_alpha   90.00
_cell.angle_beta   90.00
_cell.angle_gamma   90.00
#
_symmetry.space_group_name_H-M   'P 1'
#
loop_
_entity.id
_entity.type
_entity.pdbx_description
1 polymer ?
#
loop_
_entity_poly.entity_id
_entity_poly.type
_entity_poly.pdbx_seq_one_letter_code
_entity_poly.pdbx_strand_id
1 'polypeptide(L)'
;MEVRRVPGDVADVGSTAVPVVVVTDSTAHLPEGFADRHSVRVVPLHVEINERTGLDGVDIGPTELAAALSHRRLVTTSRPAPDEFAAVYREELAAGADAVVSVHLSRCLSGTWDSARMAAEQVGTGLVRVVDSRTIGMGLGFAVLSAAMTAHGGGAVGEVEAAAAATAARTRTFFVLETLEHLRRGGRIGAATAVLGTALAVKPLLHVVDGRIVPLEKVRTTGRALSRLVDLAVEAAGSRSGELAVHHLAAPDRAAELATRLDERLPLAAGCL
;
A
#
# COMPACT_ATOMS: atom_id res chain seq x y z
N MET A 1 4.89 14.92 3.92
CA MET A 1 4.49 13.75 4.72
C MET A 1 5.19 13.90 6.06
N GLU A 2 4.46 14.28 7.11
CA GLU A 2 5.03 14.42 8.44
C GLU A 2 4.90 13.07 9.14
N VAL A 3 6.04 12.40 9.32
CA VAL A 3 6.11 11.11 9.99
C VAL A 3 6.38 11.37 11.47
N ARG A 4 5.41 11.16 12.34
CA ARG A 4 5.67 11.08 13.78
C ARG A 4 6.27 9.72 14.11
N ARG A 5 7.39 9.75 14.85
CA ARG A 5 8.20 8.59 15.21
C ARG A 5 7.38 7.52 15.93
N VAL A 6 7.53 6.29 15.47
CA VAL A 6 7.21 5.09 16.24
C VAL A 6 8.19 4.99 17.42
N PRO A 7 7.76 4.92 18.68
CA PRO A 7 8.66 4.62 19.78
C PRO A 7 8.95 3.12 19.80
N GLY A 8 10.15 2.79 19.45
CA GLY A 8 10.69 1.44 19.50
C GLY A 8 12.17 1.52 19.13
N ASP A 9 13.00 2.04 20.05
CA ASP A 9 14.44 1.77 20.02
C ASP A 9 14.61 0.26 20.17
N VAL A 10 14.67 -0.44 19.02
CA VAL A 10 15.27 -1.77 18.99
C VAL A 10 16.78 -1.52 19.03
N ALA A 11 17.40 -1.90 20.14
CA ALA A 11 18.83 -1.90 20.30
C ALA A 11 19.49 -2.48 19.06
N ASP A 12 20.57 -1.86 18.63
CA ASP A 12 21.51 -2.31 17.61
C ASP A 12 21.99 -3.73 17.96
N VAL A 13 21.24 -4.72 17.53
CA VAL A 13 21.63 -6.12 17.58
C VAL A 13 22.39 -6.37 16.30
N GLY A 14 23.69 -6.56 16.42
CA GLY A 14 24.64 -6.74 15.33
C GLY A 14 24.07 -7.53 14.17
N SER A 15 24.37 -7.07 12.96
CA SER A 15 23.97 -7.60 11.67
C SER A 15 24.10 -9.12 11.59
N THR A 16 23.08 -9.82 12.04
CA THR A 16 22.85 -11.21 11.65
C THR A 16 22.01 -11.17 10.39
N ALA A 17 22.47 -11.83 9.34
CA ALA A 17 21.71 -11.98 8.11
C ALA A 17 20.26 -12.38 8.45
N VAL A 18 19.29 -11.61 7.97
CA VAL A 18 17.87 -11.93 8.18
C VAL A 18 17.58 -13.13 7.29
N PRO A 19 17.28 -14.31 7.84
CA PRO A 19 17.12 -15.53 7.04
C PRO A 19 15.95 -15.43 6.05
N VAL A 20 15.01 -14.49 6.29
CA VAL A 20 13.87 -14.24 5.41
C VAL A 20 13.85 -12.76 5.03
N VAL A 21 13.93 -12.47 3.73
CA VAL A 21 13.82 -11.10 3.20
C VAL A 21 12.39 -10.83 2.74
N VAL A 22 11.91 -9.62 3.03
CA VAL A 22 10.57 -9.17 2.59
C VAL A 22 10.72 -8.30 1.36
N VAL A 23 9.96 -8.63 0.31
CA VAL A 23 9.87 -7.87 -0.93
C VAL A 23 8.45 -7.33 -1.09
N THR A 24 8.30 -6.12 -1.62
CA THR A 24 7.00 -5.52 -1.94
C THR A 24 7.06 -4.70 -3.21
N ASP A 25 5.99 -4.05 -3.56
CA ASP A 25 5.94 -3.07 -4.66
C ASP A 25 5.70 -1.64 -4.15
N SER A 26 5.93 -0.65 -5.01
CA SER A 26 5.86 0.77 -4.64
C SER A 26 4.48 1.22 -4.14
N THR A 27 3.41 0.49 -4.46
CA THR A 27 2.05 0.84 -3.99
C THR A 27 1.84 0.62 -2.48
N ALA A 28 2.81 0.02 -1.79
CA ALA A 28 2.81 -0.08 -0.32
C ALA A 28 2.91 1.29 0.35
N HIS A 29 3.51 2.28 -0.34
CA HIS A 29 3.72 3.63 0.18
C HIS A 29 4.29 3.65 1.60
N LEU A 30 5.34 2.86 1.81
CA LEU A 30 6.00 2.77 3.11
C LEU A 30 6.52 4.14 3.57
N PRO A 31 6.50 4.43 4.88
CA PRO A 31 7.10 5.64 5.43
C PRO A 31 8.57 5.75 5.04
N GLU A 32 9.06 6.99 4.89
CA GLU A 32 10.44 7.27 4.51
C GLU A 32 11.45 6.57 5.45
N GLY A 33 12.46 5.93 4.85
CA GLY A 33 13.49 5.17 5.56
C GLY A 33 13.00 3.88 6.20
N PHE A 34 11.71 3.52 6.05
CA PHE A 34 11.20 2.27 6.62
C PHE A 34 11.76 1.05 5.90
N ALA A 35 11.77 1.07 4.58
CA ALA A 35 12.28 -0.03 3.78
C ALA A 35 13.74 -0.34 4.15
N ASP A 36 14.56 0.69 4.28
CA ASP A 36 15.99 0.54 4.64
C ASP A 36 16.17 -0.03 6.06
N ARG A 37 15.44 0.54 7.05
CA ARG A 37 15.54 0.10 8.45
C ARG A 37 15.14 -1.35 8.68
N HIS A 38 14.25 -1.87 7.85
CA HIS A 38 13.71 -3.22 7.99
C HIS A 38 14.13 -4.16 6.86
N SER A 39 15.13 -3.75 6.06
CA SER A 39 15.65 -4.53 4.93
C SER A 39 14.54 -5.02 3.98
N VAL A 40 13.53 -4.16 3.74
CA VAL A 40 12.45 -4.44 2.80
C VAL A 40 12.87 -3.99 1.41
N ARG A 41 12.79 -4.88 0.44
CA ARG A 41 13.06 -4.55 -0.96
C ARG A 41 11.78 -4.10 -1.65
N VAL A 42 11.84 -2.94 -2.28
CA VAL A 42 10.70 -2.38 -3.02
C VAL A 42 10.97 -2.47 -4.51
N VAL A 43 10.12 -3.18 -5.24
CA VAL A 43 10.13 -3.24 -6.71
C VAL A 43 9.15 -2.20 -7.23
N PRO A 44 9.62 -1.11 -7.86
CA PRO A 44 8.76 -0.02 -8.29
C PRO A 44 7.90 -0.41 -9.49
N LEU A 45 6.65 0.07 -9.51
CA LEU A 45 5.83 0.04 -10.70
C LEU A 45 6.38 1.02 -11.75
N HIS A 46 6.05 0.79 -13.02
CA HIS A 46 6.32 1.77 -14.06
C HIS A 46 5.16 2.76 -14.15
N VAL A 47 5.49 4.05 -14.25
CA VAL A 47 4.55 5.15 -14.47
C VAL A 47 4.88 5.80 -15.79
N GLU A 48 3.86 6.04 -16.61
CA GLU A 48 3.97 6.77 -17.86
C GLU A 48 3.14 8.05 -17.76
N ILE A 49 3.77 9.18 -18.01
CA ILE A 49 3.14 10.50 -18.12
C ILE A 49 3.31 11.01 -19.55
N ASN A 50 2.23 10.99 -20.33
CA ASN A 50 2.25 11.13 -21.77
C ASN A 50 3.15 10.05 -22.41
N GLU A 51 4.32 10.43 -22.93
CA GLU A 51 5.29 9.51 -23.58
C GLU A 51 6.54 9.25 -22.72
N ARG A 52 6.61 9.84 -21.50
CA ARG A 52 7.74 9.63 -20.59
C ARG A 52 7.41 8.52 -19.61
N THR A 53 8.18 7.45 -19.66
CA THR A 53 8.12 6.35 -18.68
C THR A 53 9.20 6.52 -17.62
N GLY A 54 8.87 6.18 -16.37
CA GLY A 54 9.79 6.17 -15.25
C GLY A 54 9.30 5.24 -14.13
N LEU A 55 10.14 5.01 -13.14
CA LEU A 55 9.83 4.18 -11.98
C LEU A 55 9.12 5.00 -10.90
N ASP A 56 8.03 4.44 -10.36
CA ASP A 56 7.22 5.06 -9.31
C ASP A 56 8.03 5.24 -8.01
N GLY A 57 8.07 6.49 -7.54
CA GLY A 57 8.83 6.86 -6.34
C GLY A 57 10.35 7.02 -6.54
N VAL A 58 10.88 6.67 -7.72
CA VAL A 58 12.31 6.80 -8.08
C VAL A 58 12.49 7.92 -9.10
N ASP A 59 11.91 7.75 -10.30
CA ASP A 59 12.01 8.70 -11.41
C ASP A 59 10.83 9.68 -11.45
N ILE A 60 9.66 9.23 -10.97
CA ILE A 60 8.40 9.97 -10.95
C ILE A 60 7.86 9.98 -9.53
N GLY A 61 8.01 11.11 -8.88
CA GLY A 61 7.54 11.31 -7.51
C GLY A 61 6.08 11.80 -7.42
N PRO A 62 5.51 11.82 -6.21
CA PRO A 62 4.11 12.19 -5.98
C PRO A 62 3.77 13.62 -6.41
N THR A 63 4.72 14.56 -6.32
CA THR A 63 4.52 15.95 -6.74
C THR A 63 4.34 16.05 -8.27
N GLU A 64 5.19 15.35 -9.03
CA GLU A 64 5.09 15.33 -10.48
C GLU A 64 3.80 14.63 -10.94
N LEU A 65 3.46 13.52 -10.29
CA LEU A 65 2.23 12.78 -10.56
C LEU A 65 1.00 13.67 -10.30
N ALA A 66 0.96 14.38 -9.18
CA ALA A 66 -0.13 15.29 -8.85
C ALA A 66 -0.26 16.43 -9.87
N ALA A 67 0.86 17.02 -10.29
CA ALA A 67 0.88 18.05 -11.32
C ALA A 67 0.38 17.50 -12.67
N ALA A 68 0.79 16.30 -13.08
CA ALA A 68 0.32 15.68 -14.31
C ALA A 68 -1.20 15.45 -14.30
N LEU A 69 -1.73 14.91 -13.20
CA LEU A 69 -3.17 14.67 -13.04
C LEU A 69 -3.98 15.98 -13.02
N SER A 70 -3.50 17.03 -12.34
CA SER A 70 -4.17 18.33 -12.29
C SER A 70 -4.23 19.01 -13.66
N HIS A 71 -3.21 18.84 -14.48
CA HIS A 71 -3.16 19.31 -15.87
C HIS A 71 -3.85 18.35 -16.86
N ARG A 72 -4.56 17.32 -16.36
CA ARG A 72 -5.28 16.31 -17.17
C ARG A 72 -4.39 15.59 -18.18
N ARG A 73 -3.09 15.46 -17.89
CA ARG A 73 -2.18 14.66 -18.72
C ARG A 73 -2.60 13.18 -18.67
N LEU A 74 -2.27 12.45 -19.71
CA LEU A 74 -2.45 11.00 -19.69
C LEU A 74 -1.42 10.39 -18.74
N VAL A 75 -1.89 9.73 -17.73
CA VAL A 75 -1.08 8.98 -16.77
C VAL A 75 -1.55 7.54 -16.80
N THR A 76 -0.63 6.63 -17.06
CA THR A 76 -0.86 5.19 -16.98
C THR A 76 0.18 4.53 -16.09
N THR A 77 -0.13 3.34 -15.61
CA THR A 77 0.80 2.53 -14.81
C THR A 77 0.86 1.12 -15.38
N SER A 78 2.04 0.53 -15.33
CA SER A 78 2.22 -0.89 -15.62
C SER A 78 2.94 -1.60 -14.48
N ARG A 79 2.65 -2.89 -14.37
CA ARG A 79 3.31 -3.76 -13.40
C ARG A 79 4.78 -3.96 -13.77
N PRO A 80 5.66 -4.24 -12.81
CA PRO A 80 7.00 -4.74 -13.10
C PRO A 80 6.95 -6.06 -13.86
N ALA A 81 7.92 -6.29 -14.75
CA ALA A 81 8.04 -7.55 -15.45
C ALA A 81 8.47 -8.68 -14.48
N PRO A 82 8.16 -9.95 -14.78
CA PRO A 82 8.63 -11.07 -13.95
C PRO A 82 10.14 -11.09 -13.75
N ASP A 83 10.92 -10.71 -14.76
CA ASP A 83 12.38 -10.71 -14.68
C ASP A 83 12.93 -9.66 -13.70
N GLU A 84 12.23 -8.54 -13.49
CA GLU A 84 12.60 -7.52 -12.49
C GLU A 84 12.46 -8.09 -11.07
N PHE A 85 11.38 -8.80 -10.78
CA PHE A 85 11.22 -9.53 -9.52
C PHE A 85 12.24 -10.65 -9.36
N ALA A 86 12.45 -11.44 -10.42
CA ALA A 86 13.38 -12.56 -10.38
C ALA A 86 14.82 -12.09 -10.13
N ALA A 87 15.21 -10.92 -10.64
CA ALA A 87 16.52 -10.32 -10.37
C ALA A 87 16.66 -10.00 -8.89
N VAL A 88 15.67 -9.33 -8.28
CA VAL A 88 15.66 -9.01 -6.85
C VAL A 88 15.68 -10.28 -5.99
N TYR A 89 14.88 -11.28 -6.32
CA TYR A 89 14.86 -12.53 -5.54
C TYR A 89 16.22 -13.25 -5.58
N ARG A 90 16.86 -13.32 -6.76
CA ARG A 90 18.19 -13.94 -6.89
C ARG A 90 19.26 -13.15 -6.15
N GLU A 91 19.21 -11.83 -6.19
CA GLU A 91 20.13 -10.95 -5.46
C GLU A 91 20.06 -11.22 -3.96
N GLU A 92 18.87 -11.26 -3.36
CA GLU A 92 18.70 -11.48 -1.93
C GLU A 92 19.15 -12.90 -1.50
N LEU A 93 18.77 -13.91 -2.28
CA LEU A 93 19.20 -15.29 -2.02
C LEU A 93 20.71 -15.46 -2.16
N ALA A 94 21.34 -14.80 -3.13
CA ALA A 94 22.81 -14.80 -3.29
C ALA A 94 23.51 -14.02 -2.18
N ALA A 95 22.84 -13.02 -1.58
CA ALA A 95 23.34 -12.28 -0.43
C ALA A 95 23.22 -13.07 0.90
N GLY A 96 22.60 -14.25 0.89
CA GLY A 96 22.54 -15.16 2.03
C GLY A 96 21.17 -15.28 2.70
N ALA A 97 20.10 -14.75 2.08
CA ALA A 97 18.75 -15.01 2.54
C ALA A 97 18.37 -16.49 2.30
N ASP A 98 17.76 -17.12 3.30
CA ASP A 98 17.24 -18.50 3.17
C ASP A 98 15.97 -18.56 2.34
N ALA A 99 15.15 -17.52 2.38
CA ALA A 99 13.90 -17.41 1.65
C ALA A 99 13.46 -15.94 1.46
N VAL A 100 12.51 -15.75 0.55
CA VAL A 100 11.86 -14.46 0.27
C VAL A 100 10.36 -14.57 0.51
N VAL A 101 9.77 -13.57 1.20
CA VAL A 101 8.32 -13.35 1.27
C VAL A 101 7.99 -12.08 0.51
N SER A 102 7.29 -12.23 -0.61
CA SER A 102 6.97 -11.14 -1.53
C SER A 102 5.48 -10.77 -1.41
N VAL A 103 5.20 -9.59 -0.86
CA VAL A 103 3.84 -9.15 -0.49
C VAL A 103 3.41 -8.02 -1.42
N HIS A 104 2.31 -8.21 -2.15
CA HIS A 104 1.91 -7.30 -3.22
C HIS A 104 0.49 -6.77 -3.09
N LEU A 105 0.25 -5.65 -3.80
CA LEU A 105 -1.11 -5.11 -3.92
C LEU A 105 -2.06 -6.16 -4.51
N SER A 106 -3.35 -5.92 -4.31
CA SER A 106 -4.40 -6.84 -4.76
C SER A 106 -4.24 -7.24 -6.23
N ARG A 107 -4.25 -8.55 -6.49
CA ARG A 107 -4.29 -9.13 -7.84
C ARG A 107 -5.54 -8.73 -8.64
N CYS A 108 -6.59 -8.28 -7.97
CA CYS A 108 -7.79 -7.74 -8.63
C CYS A 108 -7.57 -6.31 -9.16
N LEU A 109 -6.53 -5.60 -8.72
CA LEU A 109 -6.22 -4.23 -9.13
C LEU A 109 -5.03 -4.16 -10.09
N SER A 110 -4.10 -5.11 -10.00
CA SER A 110 -2.89 -5.15 -10.82
C SER A 110 -2.41 -6.58 -11.05
N GLY A 111 -1.77 -6.83 -12.18
CA GLY A 111 -1.06 -8.08 -12.44
C GLY A 111 0.31 -8.18 -11.76
N THR A 112 0.66 -7.28 -10.84
CA THR A 112 1.95 -7.28 -10.12
C THR A 112 2.15 -8.59 -9.34
N TRP A 113 1.12 -9.06 -8.64
CA TRP A 113 1.16 -10.36 -7.97
C TRP A 113 1.43 -11.51 -8.94
N ASP A 114 0.83 -11.51 -10.14
CA ASP A 114 1.08 -12.54 -11.15
C ASP A 114 2.53 -12.50 -11.65
N SER A 115 3.10 -11.30 -11.87
CA SER A 115 4.51 -11.13 -12.24
C SER A 115 5.45 -11.68 -11.16
N ALA A 116 5.20 -11.34 -9.88
CA ALA A 116 5.96 -11.85 -8.75
C ALA A 116 5.87 -13.39 -8.62
N ARG A 117 4.69 -13.97 -8.85
CA ARG A 117 4.47 -15.42 -8.84
C ARG A 117 5.25 -16.12 -9.97
N MET A 118 5.22 -15.56 -11.19
CA MET A 118 6.00 -16.10 -12.30
C MET A 118 7.50 -16.04 -12.00
N ALA A 119 7.97 -14.96 -11.38
CA ALA A 119 9.37 -14.82 -10.95
C ALA A 119 9.72 -15.87 -9.87
N ALA A 120 8.84 -16.12 -8.91
CA ALA A 120 9.04 -17.13 -7.89
C ALA A 120 9.18 -18.53 -8.48
N GLU A 121 8.39 -18.85 -9.52
CA GLU A 121 8.50 -20.12 -10.26
C GLU A 121 9.85 -20.26 -10.99
N GLN A 122 10.38 -19.15 -11.54
CA GLN A 122 11.69 -19.15 -12.23
C GLN A 122 12.88 -19.30 -11.27
N VAL A 123 12.77 -18.76 -10.05
CA VAL A 123 13.85 -18.79 -9.04
C VAL A 123 13.87 -20.10 -8.27
N GLY A 124 12.67 -20.62 -7.94
CA GLY A 124 12.49 -21.90 -7.23
C GLY A 124 11.30 -21.85 -6.30
N THR A 125 10.36 -22.76 -6.49
CA THR A 125 9.05 -22.77 -5.83
C THR A 125 9.11 -22.96 -4.30
N GLY A 126 10.25 -23.33 -3.73
CA GLY A 126 10.45 -23.47 -2.29
C GLY A 126 11.07 -22.24 -1.62
N LEU A 127 11.71 -21.37 -2.41
CA LEU A 127 12.53 -20.25 -1.90
C LEU A 127 11.75 -18.93 -1.80
N VAL A 128 10.68 -18.78 -2.57
CA VAL A 128 9.90 -17.55 -2.63
C VAL A 128 8.43 -17.82 -2.36
N ARG A 129 7.86 -17.11 -1.38
CA ARG A 129 6.42 -17.10 -1.08
C ARG A 129 5.81 -15.79 -1.53
N VAL A 130 4.70 -15.85 -2.29
CA VAL A 130 4.05 -14.66 -2.82
C VAL A 130 2.67 -14.48 -2.22
N VAL A 131 2.47 -13.36 -1.54
CA VAL A 131 1.24 -13.02 -0.81
C VAL A 131 0.44 -11.97 -1.58
N ASP A 132 -0.83 -12.27 -1.86
CA ASP A 132 -1.82 -11.28 -2.30
C ASP A 132 -2.41 -10.59 -1.05
N SER A 133 -2.06 -9.33 -0.83
CA SER A 133 -2.60 -8.58 0.31
C SER A 133 -4.10 -8.27 0.18
N ARG A 134 -4.65 -8.38 -1.01
CA ARG A 134 -6.03 -7.99 -1.35
C ARG A 134 -6.38 -6.54 -0.97
N THR A 135 -5.35 -5.68 -0.88
CA THR A 135 -5.47 -4.27 -0.54
C THR A 135 -4.46 -3.42 -1.30
N ILE A 136 -4.30 -2.16 -0.97
CA ILE A 136 -3.40 -1.19 -1.61
C ILE A 136 -2.99 -0.10 -0.60
N GLY A 137 -1.97 0.68 -0.91
CA GLY A 137 -1.49 1.77 -0.05
C GLY A 137 -0.95 1.22 1.27
N MET A 138 -1.09 1.97 2.37
CA MET A 138 -0.67 1.47 3.69
C MET A 138 -1.50 0.26 4.16
N GLY A 139 -2.60 -0.08 3.51
CA GLY A 139 -3.21 -1.38 3.73
C GLY A 139 -2.27 -2.54 3.38
N LEU A 140 -1.57 -2.44 2.24
CA LEU A 140 -0.46 -3.31 1.89
C LEU A 140 0.76 -3.03 2.79
N GLY A 141 1.08 -1.75 3.03
CA GLY A 141 2.19 -1.35 3.89
C GLY A 141 2.17 -2.01 5.26
N PHE A 142 1.03 -2.05 5.96
CA PHE A 142 0.90 -2.73 7.25
C PHE A 142 1.16 -4.24 7.17
N ALA A 143 0.75 -4.89 6.08
CA ALA A 143 1.08 -6.31 5.88
C ALA A 143 2.59 -6.52 5.68
N VAL A 144 3.25 -5.62 4.92
CA VAL A 144 4.70 -5.61 4.73
C VAL A 144 5.43 -5.33 6.06
N LEU A 145 4.95 -4.36 6.85
CA LEU A 145 5.47 -4.04 8.18
C LEU A 145 5.46 -5.27 9.09
N SER A 146 4.31 -5.94 9.16
CA SER A 146 4.14 -7.14 9.99
C SER A 146 5.06 -8.28 9.55
N ALA A 147 5.19 -8.49 8.24
CA ALA A 147 6.12 -9.47 7.68
C ALA A 147 7.58 -9.14 8.04
N ALA A 148 7.99 -7.89 7.82
CA ALA A 148 9.36 -7.44 8.08
C ALA A 148 9.74 -7.55 9.56
N MET A 149 8.83 -7.16 10.47
CA MET A 149 9.05 -7.31 11.91
C MET A 149 9.16 -8.78 12.33
N THR A 150 8.34 -9.66 11.76
CA THR A 150 8.41 -11.10 12.03
C THR A 150 9.71 -11.69 11.51
N ALA A 151 10.14 -11.31 10.30
CA ALA A 151 11.41 -11.74 9.72
C ALA A 151 12.61 -11.26 10.56
N HIS A 152 12.60 -9.98 10.97
CA HIS A 152 13.63 -9.40 11.83
C HIS A 152 13.73 -10.08 13.20
N GLY A 153 12.60 -10.56 13.73
CA GLY A 153 12.52 -11.37 14.95
C GLY A 153 12.99 -12.82 14.77
N GLY A 154 13.50 -13.22 13.60
CA GLY A 154 13.97 -14.58 13.32
C GLY A 154 12.85 -15.56 12.98
N GLY A 155 11.66 -15.09 12.62
CA GLY A 155 10.53 -15.92 12.23
C GLY A 155 10.81 -16.75 10.97
N ALA A 156 10.36 -17.98 10.96
CA ALA A 156 10.44 -18.86 9.78
C ALA A 156 9.59 -18.31 8.62
N VAL A 157 9.92 -18.70 7.38
CA VAL A 157 9.24 -18.21 6.17
C VAL A 157 7.72 -18.34 6.23
N GLY A 158 7.19 -19.43 6.78
CA GLY A 158 5.74 -19.62 6.96
C GLY A 158 5.12 -18.66 7.98
N GLU A 159 5.86 -18.27 9.02
CA GLU A 159 5.41 -17.31 10.03
C GLU A 159 5.39 -15.90 9.45
N VAL A 160 6.39 -15.54 8.65
CA VAL A 160 6.47 -14.25 7.94
C VAL A 160 5.32 -14.13 6.94
N GLU A 161 5.08 -15.16 6.13
CA GLU A 161 3.93 -15.24 5.21
C GLU A 161 2.59 -15.09 5.96
N ALA A 162 2.41 -15.85 7.04
CA ALA A 162 1.19 -15.83 7.85
C ALA A 162 0.96 -14.45 8.50
N ALA A 163 2.01 -13.80 8.99
CA ALA A 163 1.94 -12.44 9.57
C ALA A 163 1.44 -11.42 8.55
N ALA A 164 2.00 -11.44 7.32
CA ALA A 164 1.52 -10.61 6.22
C ALA A 164 0.04 -10.85 5.91
N ALA A 165 -0.34 -12.11 5.69
CA ALA A 165 -1.70 -12.50 5.34
C ALA A 165 -2.72 -12.14 6.44
N ALA A 166 -2.39 -12.41 7.70
CA ALA A 166 -3.24 -12.09 8.84
C ALA A 166 -3.44 -10.57 9.01
N THR A 167 -2.40 -9.77 8.80
CA THR A 167 -2.49 -8.31 8.86
C THR A 167 -3.32 -7.75 7.70
N ALA A 168 -3.08 -8.22 6.49
CA ALA A 168 -3.88 -7.84 5.32
C ALA A 168 -5.38 -8.15 5.52
N ALA A 169 -5.72 -9.33 6.05
CA ALA A 169 -7.11 -9.75 6.25
C ALA A 169 -7.89 -8.86 7.23
N ARG A 170 -7.23 -8.31 8.26
CA ARG A 170 -7.86 -7.42 9.24
C ARG A 170 -7.80 -5.95 8.89
N THR A 171 -6.98 -5.56 7.90
CA THR A 171 -6.85 -4.16 7.47
C THR A 171 -8.10 -3.68 6.74
N ARG A 172 -8.46 -2.42 6.96
CA ARG A 172 -9.56 -1.74 6.27
C ARG A 172 -9.03 -0.49 5.59
N THR A 173 -9.38 -0.32 4.33
CA THR A 173 -8.96 0.84 3.52
C THR A 173 -10.19 1.58 3.04
N PHE A 174 -10.31 2.85 3.45
CA PHE A 174 -11.37 3.77 3.05
C PHE A 174 -10.77 4.98 2.37
N PHE A 175 -11.41 5.52 1.35
CA PHE A 175 -10.91 6.72 0.68
C PHE A 175 -12.00 7.49 -0.05
N VAL A 176 -11.72 8.76 -0.32
CA VAL A 176 -12.55 9.63 -1.14
C VAL A 176 -11.69 10.20 -2.27
N LEU A 177 -12.28 10.33 -3.44
CA LEU A 177 -11.62 10.90 -4.61
C LEU A 177 -12.36 12.17 -5.07
N GLU A 178 -11.59 13.12 -5.59
CA GLU A 178 -12.16 14.31 -6.24
C GLU A 178 -12.94 13.92 -7.51
N THR A 179 -12.45 12.91 -8.24
CA THR A 179 -13.07 12.39 -9.46
C THR A 179 -12.83 10.90 -9.60
N LEU A 180 -13.79 10.17 -10.14
CA LEU A 180 -13.66 8.77 -10.51
C LEU A 180 -13.00 8.57 -11.89
N GLU A 181 -12.71 9.65 -12.61
CA GLU A 181 -12.21 9.61 -13.98
C GLU A 181 -10.89 8.84 -14.07
N HIS A 182 -9.97 9.01 -13.08
CA HIS A 182 -8.70 8.29 -13.08
C HIS A 182 -8.90 6.77 -12.90
N LEU A 183 -9.80 6.35 -12.01
CA LEU A 183 -10.15 4.93 -11.86
C LEU A 183 -10.81 4.36 -13.13
N ARG A 184 -11.66 5.17 -13.78
CA ARG A 184 -12.32 4.78 -15.03
C ARG A 184 -11.31 4.57 -16.17
N ARG A 185 -10.43 5.56 -16.38
CA ARG A 185 -9.37 5.48 -17.41
C ARG A 185 -8.39 4.34 -17.15
N GLY A 186 -8.05 4.12 -15.90
CA GLY A 186 -7.19 3.02 -15.51
C GLY A 186 -7.87 1.64 -15.54
N GLY A 187 -9.19 1.56 -15.73
CA GLY A 187 -9.93 0.29 -15.69
C GLY A 187 -10.10 -0.30 -14.28
N ARG A 188 -9.76 0.44 -13.23
CA ARG A 188 -9.86 0.00 -11.82
C ARG A 188 -11.14 0.49 -11.14
N ILE A 189 -12.06 1.07 -11.89
CA ILE A 189 -13.32 1.60 -11.36
C ILE A 189 -14.24 0.50 -10.80
N GLY A 190 -14.18 -0.73 -11.33
CA GLY A 190 -14.93 -1.87 -10.85
C GLY A 190 -16.41 -1.57 -10.60
N ALA A 191 -16.94 -1.97 -9.44
CA ALA A 191 -18.31 -1.71 -9.03
C ALA A 191 -18.63 -0.21 -8.83
N ALA A 192 -17.62 0.67 -8.70
CA ALA A 192 -17.83 2.11 -8.61
C ALA A 192 -18.38 2.72 -9.92
N THR A 193 -18.43 1.96 -11.02
CA THR A 193 -19.12 2.33 -12.27
C THR A 193 -20.58 2.70 -12.00
N ALA A 194 -21.25 2.05 -11.05
CA ALA A 194 -22.63 2.35 -10.67
C ALA A 194 -22.82 3.76 -10.08
N VAL A 195 -21.74 4.45 -9.73
CA VAL A 195 -21.76 5.83 -9.22
C VAL A 195 -21.60 6.83 -10.36
N LEU A 196 -21.08 6.41 -11.53
CA LEU A 196 -20.97 7.24 -12.72
C LEU A 196 -22.38 7.54 -13.27
N GLY A 197 -22.63 8.84 -13.53
CA GLY A 197 -23.93 9.25 -14.13
C GLY A 197 -25.02 9.63 -13.12
N THR A 198 -24.81 9.48 -11.83
CA THR A 198 -25.68 10.09 -10.83
C THR A 198 -25.31 11.56 -10.65
N ALA A 199 -26.31 12.45 -10.75
CA ALA A 199 -26.25 13.92 -10.76
C ALA A 199 -24.99 14.59 -10.20
N LEU A 200 -24.57 15.65 -10.90
CA LEU A 200 -23.48 16.58 -10.56
C LEU A 200 -23.28 16.77 -9.04
N ALA A 201 -22.02 16.66 -8.59
CA ALA A 201 -21.54 17.05 -7.27
C ALA A 201 -21.70 16.05 -6.10
N VAL A 202 -21.69 14.75 -6.33
CA VAL A 202 -21.51 13.79 -5.22
C VAL A 202 -20.05 13.31 -5.14
N LYS A 203 -19.53 13.23 -3.92
CA LYS A 203 -18.22 12.64 -3.58
C LYS A 203 -18.46 11.18 -3.17
N PRO A 204 -18.01 10.19 -3.93
CA PRO A 204 -18.13 8.80 -3.52
C PRO A 204 -17.09 8.49 -2.42
N LEU A 205 -17.57 7.92 -1.32
CA LEU A 205 -16.73 7.18 -0.41
C LEU A 205 -16.55 5.77 -0.95
N LEU A 206 -15.32 5.35 -1.01
CA LEU A 206 -14.91 4.07 -1.54
C LEU A 206 -14.16 3.29 -0.46
N HIS A 207 -14.16 1.98 -0.60
CA HIS A 207 -13.35 1.10 0.23
C HIS A 207 -12.84 -0.09 -0.59
N VAL A 208 -11.88 -0.82 -0.02
CA VAL A 208 -11.39 -2.06 -0.62
C VAL A 208 -12.05 -3.24 0.08
N VAL A 209 -12.73 -4.07 -0.69
CA VAL A 209 -13.37 -5.31 -0.23
C VAL A 209 -12.96 -6.43 -1.17
N ASP A 210 -12.47 -7.51 -0.60
CA ASP A 210 -12.01 -8.66 -1.37
C ASP A 210 -11.05 -8.30 -2.51
N GLY A 211 -10.19 -7.33 -2.25
CA GLY A 211 -9.20 -6.84 -3.21
C GLY A 211 -9.76 -5.93 -4.30
N ARG A 212 -11.00 -5.50 -4.23
CA ARG A 212 -11.68 -4.68 -5.24
C ARG A 212 -12.10 -3.34 -4.67
N ILE A 213 -12.07 -2.31 -5.50
CA ILE A 213 -12.61 -1.00 -5.15
C ILE A 213 -14.13 -1.04 -5.28
N VAL A 214 -14.83 -0.75 -4.16
CA VAL A 214 -16.28 -0.82 -4.05
C VAL A 214 -16.82 0.52 -3.51
N PRO A 215 -17.91 1.06 -4.05
CA PRO A 215 -18.56 2.23 -3.48
C PRO A 215 -19.23 1.85 -2.15
N LEU A 216 -19.01 2.67 -1.14
CA LEU A 216 -19.60 2.51 0.19
C LEU A 216 -20.78 3.46 0.38
N GLU A 217 -20.55 4.77 0.20
CA GLU A 217 -21.53 5.82 0.41
C GLU A 217 -21.36 6.95 -0.61
N LYS A 218 -22.37 7.82 -0.71
CA LYS A 218 -22.32 9.05 -1.51
C LYS A 218 -22.57 10.24 -0.60
N VAL A 219 -21.66 11.20 -0.61
CA VAL A 219 -21.80 12.45 0.14
C VAL A 219 -21.71 13.66 -0.77
N ARG A 220 -22.25 14.80 -0.36
CA ARG A 220 -22.35 15.98 -1.21
C ARG A 220 -21.19 16.95 -1.10
N THR A 221 -20.45 16.92 0.02
CA THR A 221 -19.37 17.88 0.29
C THR A 221 -18.12 17.18 0.79
N THR A 222 -16.96 17.80 0.56
CA THR A 222 -15.68 17.28 1.07
C THR A 222 -15.66 17.22 2.59
N GLY A 223 -16.18 18.22 3.31
CA GLY A 223 -16.24 18.20 4.76
C GLY A 223 -17.08 17.03 5.32
N ARG A 224 -18.23 16.73 4.67
CA ARG A 224 -19.01 15.51 5.03
C ARG A 224 -18.26 14.22 4.72
N ALA A 225 -17.49 14.19 3.64
CA ALA A 225 -16.68 13.02 3.29
C ALA A 225 -15.61 12.76 4.36
N LEU A 226 -14.89 13.81 4.78
CA LEU A 226 -13.87 13.69 5.83
C LEU A 226 -14.49 13.27 7.17
N SER A 227 -15.61 13.86 7.57
CA SER A 227 -16.32 13.45 8.80
C SER A 227 -16.72 11.97 8.75
N ARG A 228 -17.23 11.53 7.60
CA ARG A 228 -17.65 10.13 7.44
C ARG A 228 -16.47 9.16 7.41
N LEU A 229 -15.31 9.55 6.85
CA LEU A 229 -14.08 8.75 6.94
C LEU A 229 -13.65 8.53 8.39
N VAL A 230 -13.73 9.58 9.24
CA VAL A 230 -13.45 9.45 10.68
C VAL A 230 -14.42 8.45 11.33
N ASP A 231 -15.72 8.57 11.08
CA ASP A 231 -16.71 7.66 11.63
C ASP A 231 -16.46 6.20 11.20
N LEU A 232 -16.16 5.98 9.92
CA LEU A 232 -15.86 4.65 9.40
C LEU A 232 -14.59 4.05 10.02
N ALA A 233 -13.56 4.85 10.24
CA ALA A 233 -12.35 4.40 10.91
C ALA A 233 -12.63 4.00 12.37
N VAL A 234 -13.42 4.81 13.09
CA VAL A 234 -13.83 4.51 14.47
C VAL A 234 -14.70 3.25 14.52
N GLU A 235 -15.67 3.12 13.61
CA GLU A 235 -16.51 1.92 13.50
C GLU A 235 -15.66 0.66 13.22
N ALA A 236 -14.67 0.77 12.32
CA ALA A 236 -13.79 -0.34 11.96
C ALA A 236 -12.83 -0.74 13.08
N ALA A 237 -12.32 0.22 13.84
CA ALA A 237 -11.45 -0.02 14.98
C ALA A 237 -12.21 -0.68 16.14
N GLY A 238 -13.46 -0.25 16.40
CA GLY A 238 -14.23 -0.69 17.55
C GLY A 238 -13.51 -0.34 18.87
N SER A 239 -13.38 -1.31 19.77
CA SER A 239 -12.66 -1.15 21.04
C SER A 239 -11.19 -1.60 20.97
N ARG A 240 -10.70 -1.98 19.79
CA ARG A 240 -9.33 -2.48 19.62
C ARG A 240 -8.38 -1.31 19.40
N SER A 241 -7.19 -1.39 19.98
CA SER A 241 -6.06 -0.57 19.55
C SER A 241 -5.55 -1.05 18.19
N GLY A 242 -5.03 -0.16 17.39
CA GLY A 242 -4.50 -0.48 16.07
C GLY A 242 -3.58 0.60 15.55
N GLU A 243 -3.09 0.38 14.35
CA GLU A 243 -2.30 1.34 13.59
C GLU A 243 -3.18 1.99 12.52
N LEU A 244 -2.93 3.26 12.26
CA LEU A 244 -3.66 4.05 11.29
C LEU A 244 -2.69 4.80 10.38
N ALA A 245 -3.02 4.89 9.10
CA ALA A 245 -2.30 5.71 8.14
C ALA A 245 -3.28 6.61 7.37
N VAL A 246 -2.95 7.88 7.23
CA VAL A 246 -3.65 8.84 6.39
C VAL A 246 -2.81 9.17 5.18
N HIS A 247 -3.33 8.85 4.00
CA HIS A 247 -2.68 9.12 2.73
C HIS A 247 -3.36 10.26 1.98
N HIS A 248 -2.57 11.03 1.26
CA HIS A 248 -3.08 12.04 0.35
C HIS A 248 -2.24 12.18 -0.91
N LEU A 249 -2.84 12.68 -1.97
CA LEU A 249 -2.15 13.18 -3.14
C LEU A 249 -2.51 14.67 -3.29
N ALA A 250 -1.53 15.56 -3.11
CA ALA A 250 -1.67 17.03 -3.21
C ALA A 250 -2.78 17.65 -2.32
N ALA A 251 -3.02 17.08 -1.13
CA ALA A 251 -4.02 17.60 -0.18
C ALA A 251 -3.51 17.54 1.27
N PRO A 252 -2.33 18.15 1.59
CA PRO A 252 -1.69 18.01 2.90
C PRO A 252 -2.57 18.57 4.03
N ASP A 253 -3.19 19.73 3.86
CA ASP A 253 -4.02 20.35 4.90
C ASP A 253 -5.22 19.47 5.28
N ARG A 254 -5.87 18.87 4.27
CA ARG A 254 -6.99 17.94 4.52
C ARG A 254 -6.53 16.64 5.20
N ALA A 255 -5.36 16.16 4.87
CA ALA A 255 -4.79 14.99 5.52
C ALA A 255 -4.43 15.29 6.98
N ALA A 256 -3.82 16.43 7.26
CA ALA A 256 -3.51 16.87 8.62
C ALA A 256 -4.78 17.06 9.47
N GLU A 257 -5.83 17.70 8.92
CA GLU A 257 -7.13 17.81 9.59
C GLU A 257 -7.72 16.44 9.91
N LEU A 258 -7.70 15.53 8.92
CA LEU A 258 -8.24 14.18 9.09
C LEU A 258 -7.47 13.40 10.17
N ALA A 259 -6.13 13.46 10.15
CA ALA A 259 -5.27 12.81 11.13
C ALA A 259 -5.55 13.32 12.55
N THR A 260 -5.63 14.64 12.75
CA THR A 260 -5.97 15.23 14.06
C THR A 260 -7.32 14.72 14.59
N ARG A 261 -8.34 14.70 13.74
CA ARG A 261 -9.69 14.24 14.12
C ARG A 261 -9.74 12.75 14.45
N LEU A 262 -8.88 11.96 13.83
CA LEU A 262 -8.74 10.52 14.10
C LEU A 262 -7.99 10.28 15.41
N ASP A 263 -6.90 11.02 15.67
CA ASP A 263 -6.15 10.96 16.93
C ASP A 263 -7.02 11.33 18.16
N GLU A 264 -7.96 12.27 17.99
CA GLU A 264 -8.91 12.64 19.04
C GLU A 264 -9.93 11.54 19.39
N ARG A 265 -10.23 10.65 18.45
CA ARG A 265 -11.33 9.67 18.55
C ARG A 265 -10.91 8.21 18.65
N LEU A 266 -9.65 7.91 18.35
CA LEU A 266 -9.14 6.54 18.34
C LEU A 266 -8.05 6.35 19.39
N PRO A 267 -8.09 5.27 20.17
CA PRO A 267 -7.01 4.88 21.07
C PRO A 267 -5.87 4.27 20.23
N LEU A 268 -5.10 5.12 19.55
CA LEU A 268 -3.99 4.66 18.70
C LEU A 268 -2.79 4.29 19.55
N ALA A 269 -2.17 3.14 19.27
CA ALA A 269 -1.01 2.66 20.01
C ALA A 269 0.24 3.52 19.77
N ALA A 270 0.34 4.18 18.60
CA ALA A 270 1.53 4.93 18.17
C ALA A 270 1.22 6.24 17.41
N GLY A 271 -0.02 6.72 17.45
CA GLY A 271 -0.45 7.86 16.64
C GLY A 271 -0.80 7.49 15.19
N CYS A 272 -1.18 8.52 14.41
CA CYS A 272 -1.51 8.36 12.98
C CYS A 272 -0.25 8.47 12.12
N LEU A 273 -0.06 7.58 11.16
CA LEU A 273 1.00 7.60 10.15
C LEU A 273 0.56 8.35 8.88
#